data_4e07082cfec70a150e19a98492bd63a9
#
_entry.id   4e07082cfec70a150e19a98492bd63a9
#
_cell.length_a   1.000
_cell.length_b   1.000
_cell.length_c   1.000
_cell.angle_alpha   90.00
_cell.angle_beta   90.00
_cell.angle_gamma   90.00
#
_symmetry.space_group_name_H-M   'P 1'
#
loop_
_entity.id
_entity.type
_entity.pdbx_description
1 polymer ?
#
loop_
_entity_poly.entity_id
_entity_poly.type
_entity_poly.pdbx_seq_one_letter_code
_entity_poly.pdbx_strand_id
1 'polypeptide(L)'
;EAEEPHCTFVENALAKARHVSRESGLPALADDSGICVDILGGAPGVQSARYAGDNPKSDERNNKKLLQDMQGMTDRRAHYYCVLVLVRHADDPQPLIAEGEWHGEIAHEERGAGGFGYDPMFWLPELGRMSAELSHDEKGQFSHRARALKTLLEKLKLKV
;
A
#
# COMPACT_ATOMS: atom_id res chain seq x y z
N GLU A 1 6.42 9.30 -16.34
CA GLU A 1 6.10 8.52 -15.13
C GLU A 1 7.08 7.36 -15.01
N ALA A 2 7.59 7.10 -13.79
CA ALA A 2 8.53 6.00 -13.60
C ALA A 2 7.80 4.65 -13.72
N GLU A 3 8.42 3.71 -14.42
CA GLU A 3 7.89 2.36 -14.54
C GLU A 3 7.98 1.61 -13.20
N GLU A 4 7.05 0.70 -12.96
CA GLU A 4 7.00 -0.15 -11.78
C GLU A 4 7.06 -1.64 -12.20
N PRO A 5 8.20 -2.08 -12.76
CA PRO A 5 8.29 -3.42 -13.37
C PRO A 5 8.58 -4.54 -12.38
N HIS A 6 8.84 -4.22 -11.12
CA HIS A 6 9.31 -5.20 -10.14
C HIS A 6 8.16 -5.89 -9.43
N CYS A 7 8.44 -7.05 -8.86
CA CYS A 7 7.46 -7.84 -8.10
C CYS A 7 7.44 -7.51 -6.61
N THR A 8 8.30 -6.60 -6.14
CA THR A 8 8.29 -6.14 -4.75
C THR A 8 8.04 -4.65 -4.66
N PHE A 9 7.37 -4.25 -3.59
CA PHE A 9 7.10 -2.84 -3.33
C PHE A 9 8.38 -2.03 -3.16
N VAL A 10 9.36 -2.57 -2.45
CA VAL A 10 10.60 -1.83 -2.16
C VAL A 10 11.41 -1.57 -3.44
N GLU A 11 11.48 -2.52 -4.34
CA GLU A 11 12.17 -2.32 -5.62
C GLU A 11 11.49 -1.24 -6.45
N ASN A 12 10.15 -1.24 -6.52
CA ASN A 12 9.40 -0.23 -7.26
C ASN A 12 9.57 1.16 -6.64
N ALA A 13 9.46 1.27 -5.31
CA ALA A 13 9.66 2.55 -4.62
C ALA A 13 11.08 3.09 -4.81
N LEU A 14 12.08 2.22 -4.70
CA LEU A 14 13.48 2.60 -4.91
C LEU A 14 13.72 3.08 -6.34
N ALA A 15 13.20 2.37 -7.34
CA ALA A 15 13.31 2.76 -8.74
C ALA A 15 12.69 4.13 -9.00
N LYS A 16 11.51 4.39 -8.41
CA LYS A 16 10.84 5.70 -8.51
C LYS A 16 11.67 6.80 -7.87
N ALA A 17 12.17 6.59 -6.66
CA ALA A 17 12.97 7.58 -5.95
C ALA A 17 14.25 7.91 -6.73
N ARG A 18 14.95 6.91 -7.24
CA ARG A 18 16.15 7.09 -8.07
C ARG A 18 15.85 7.88 -9.34
N HIS A 19 14.75 7.55 -10.01
CA HIS A 19 14.35 8.24 -11.23
C HIS A 19 14.10 9.73 -10.97
N VAL A 20 13.32 10.06 -9.95
CA VAL A 20 13.00 11.44 -9.59
C VAL A 20 14.27 12.22 -9.18
N SER A 21 15.14 11.60 -8.38
CA SER A 21 16.40 12.22 -7.96
C SER A 21 17.32 12.49 -9.13
N ARG A 22 17.41 11.56 -10.07
CA ARG A 22 18.24 11.72 -11.27
C ARG A 22 17.75 12.86 -12.15
N GLU A 23 16.42 12.95 -12.34
CA GLU A 23 15.82 14.00 -13.17
C GLU A 23 15.88 15.39 -12.51
N SER A 24 15.74 15.46 -11.19
CA SER A 24 15.67 16.73 -10.45
C SER A 24 17.02 17.22 -9.92
N GLY A 25 17.98 16.31 -9.72
CA GLY A 25 19.22 16.62 -9.03
C GLY A 25 19.06 16.83 -7.52
N LEU A 26 17.91 16.44 -6.95
CA LEU A 26 17.56 16.66 -5.54
C LEU A 26 17.34 15.33 -4.82
N PRO A 27 17.39 15.33 -3.46
CA PRO A 27 16.88 14.18 -2.73
C PRO A 27 15.44 13.89 -3.11
N ALA A 28 15.05 12.62 -3.10
CA ALA A 28 13.73 12.21 -3.51
C ALA A 28 13.14 11.16 -2.56
N LEU A 29 11.86 11.33 -2.28
CA LEU A 29 11.05 10.38 -1.51
C LEU A 29 10.01 9.77 -2.45
N ALA A 30 9.96 8.45 -2.47
CA ALA A 30 8.92 7.73 -3.21
C ALA A 30 8.28 6.68 -2.32
N ASP A 31 7.06 6.31 -2.68
CA ASP A 31 6.35 5.25 -1.99
C ASP A 31 5.83 4.20 -2.98
N ASP A 32 5.58 3.03 -2.46
CA ASP A 32 4.74 2.02 -3.10
C ASP A 32 3.91 1.34 -2.04
N SER A 33 2.67 1.00 -2.39
CA SER A 33 1.74 0.42 -1.44
C SER A 33 0.70 -0.46 -2.14
N GLY A 34 0.09 -1.34 -1.37
CA GLY A 34 -0.96 -2.20 -1.87
C GLY A 34 -1.51 -3.09 -0.79
N ILE A 35 -2.44 -3.95 -1.18
CA ILE A 35 -3.04 -4.95 -0.29
C ILE A 35 -2.45 -6.32 -0.59
N CYS A 36 -2.11 -7.05 0.47
CA CYS A 36 -1.56 -8.39 0.40
C CYS A 36 -2.51 -9.35 1.10
N VAL A 37 -2.99 -10.37 0.40
CA VAL A 37 -3.91 -11.36 0.94
C VAL A 37 -3.16 -12.67 1.14
N ASP A 38 -3.13 -13.18 2.37
CA ASP A 38 -2.29 -14.32 2.75
C ASP A 38 -2.57 -15.56 1.91
N ILE A 39 -3.84 -15.95 1.81
CA ILE A 39 -4.22 -17.18 1.07
C ILE A 39 -3.93 -17.08 -0.43
N LEU A 40 -3.77 -15.88 -0.96
CA LEU A 40 -3.44 -15.64 -2.36
C LEU A 40 -1.93 -15.43 -2.58
N GLY A 41 -1.10 -15.80 -1.61
CA GLY A 41 0.35 -15.67 -1.71
C GLY A 41 0.85 -14.23 -1.74
N GLY A 42 0.06 -13.29 -1.20
CA GLY A 42 0.37 -11.87 -1.18
C GLY A 42 -0.27 -11.07 -2.31
N ALA A 43 -0.97 -11.73 -3.25
CA ALA A 43 -1.72 -11.00 -4.28
C ALA A 43 -2.91 -10.25 -3.65
N PRO A 44 -3.36 -9.13 -4.21
CA PRO A 44 -2.91 -8.41 -5.41
C PRO A 44 -1.49 -7.83 -5.34
N GLY A 45 -0.96 -7.50 -4.15
CA GLY A 45 0.40 -7.01 -3.98
C GLY A 45 0.68 -5.76 -4.80
N VAL A 46 1.78 -5.78 -5.56
CA VAL A 46 2.17 -4.64 -6.41
C VAL A 46 1.18 -4.34 -7.53
N GLN A 47 0.28 -5.28 -7.83
CA GLN A 47 -0.78 -5.11 -8.84
C GLN A 47 -2.08 -4.55 -8.24
N SER A 48 -2.09 -4.13 -6.99
CA SER A 48 -3.32 -3.72 -6.29
C SER A 48 -4.17 -2.71 -7.07
N ALA A 49 -3.56 -1.69 -7.65
CA ALA A 49 -4.29 -0.65 -8.38
C ALA A 49 -4.84 -1.13 -9.74
N ARG A 50 -4.30 -2.23 -10.28
CA ARG A 50 -4.64 -2.75 -11.61
C ARG A 50 -4.95 -4.25 -11.60
N TYR A 51 -5.45 -4.74 -10.49
CA TYR A 51 -5.71 -6.18 -10.31
C TYR A 51 -6.65 -6.75 -11.35
N ALA A 52 -7.67 -5.98 -11.76
CA ALA A 52 -8.62 -6.34 -12.81
C ALA A 52 -8.26 -5.73 -14.18
N GLY A 53 -7.03 -5.20 -14.34
CA GLY A 53 -6.56 -4.56 -15.56
C GLY A 53 -6.34 -3.06 -15.39
N ASP A 54 -5.67 -2.46 -16.36
CA ASP A 54 -5.26 -1.05 -16.30
C ASP A 54 -5.76 -0.20 -17.48
N ASN A 55 -6.68 -0.72 -18.26
CA ASN A 55 -7.24 -0.02 -19.42
C ASN A 55 -8.78 0.07 -19.36
N PRO A 56 -9.34 0.97 -18.56
CA PRO A 56 -8.73 1.79 -17.50
C PRO A 56 -8.59 1.04 -16.17
N LYS A 57 -7.83 1.58 -15.24
CA LYS A 57 -7.83 1.13 -13.84
C LYS A 57 -9.19 1.39 -13.22
N SER A 58 -9.69 0.48 -12.39
CA SER A 58 -10.99 0.62 -11.75
C SER A 58 -11.01 -0.06 -10.38
N ASP A 59 -11.21 0.73 -9.34
CA ASP A 59 -11.37 0.20 -7.98
C ASP A 59 -12.55 -0.76 -7.91
N GLU A 60 -13.65 -0.43 -8.56
CA GLU A 60 -14.85 -1.27 -8.58
C GLU A 60 -14.55 -2.66 -9.17
N ARG A 61 -13.87 -2.70 -10.32
CA ARG A 61 -13.52 -3.97 -10.96
C ARG A 61 -12.49 -4.76 -10.16
N ASN A 62 -11.52 -4.06 -9.56
CA ASN A 62 -10.52 -4.69 -8.69
C ASN A 62 -11.19 -5.34 -7.48
N ASN A 63 -12.13 -4.65 -6.85
CA ASN A 63 -12.87 -5.17 -5.70
C ASN A 63 -13.71 -6.40 -6.08
N LYS A 64 -14.40 -6.35 -7.22
CA LYS A 64 -15.17 -7.49 -7.72
C LYS A 64 -14.29 -8.69 -7.98
N LYS A 65 -13.14 -8.49 -8.62
CA LYS A 65 -12.19 -9.57 -8.89
C LYS A 65 -11.69 -10.20 -7.60
N LEU A 66 -11.32 -9.39 -6.62
CA LEU A 66 -10.83 -9.90 -5.34
C LEU A 66 -11.92 -10.69 -4.60
N LEU A 67 -13.16 -10.21 -4.58
CA LEU A 67 -14.27 -10.94 -3.99
C LEU A 67 -14.47 -12.30 -4.66
N GLN A 68 -14.37 -12.37 -5.99
CA GLN A 68 -14.45 -13.63 -6.74
C GLN A 68 -13.31 -14.58 -6.37
N ASP A 69 -12.09 -14.08 -6.33
CA ASP A 69 -10.91 -14.88 -6.01
C ASP A 69 -10.96 -15.40 -4.56
N MET A 70 -11.62 -14.67 -3.68
CA MET A 70 -11.79 -15.04 -2.28
C MET A 70 -13.01 -15.90 -2.00
N GLN A 71 -13.82 -16.19 -3.02
CA GLN A 71 -15.04 -16.99 -2.85
C GLN A 71 -14.71 -18.38 -2.32
N GLY A 72 -15.36 -18.78 -1.22
CA GLY A 72 -15.13 -20.08 -0.58
C GLY A 72 -13.89 -20.16 0.29
N MET A 73 -13.09 -19.10 0.37
CA MET A 73 -11.91 -19.08 1.23
C MET A 73 -12.31 -18.78 2.67
N THR A 74 -11.81 -19.63 3.61
CA THR A 74 -12.03 -19.44 5.04
C THR A 74 -10.97 -18.56 5.68
N ASP A 75 -9.70 -18.66 5.22
CA ASP A 75 -8.64 -17.76 5.62
C ASP A 75 -8.77 -16.47 4.83
N ARG A 76 -9.14 -15.40 5.51
CA ARG A 76 -9.40 -14.11 4.90
C ARG A 76 -8.42 -13.04 5.36
N ARG A 77 -7.33 -13.44 6.02
CA ARG A 77 -6.31 -12.51 6.53
C ARG A 77 -5.66 -11.75 5.40
N ALA A 78 -5.52 -10.46 5.62
CA ALA A 78 -4.89 -9.55 4.67
C ALA A 78 -4.25 -8.39 5.42
N HIS A 79 -3.38 -7.66 4.73
CA HIS A 79 -2.87 -6.42 5.25
C HIS A 79 -2.60 -5.44 4.12
N TYR A 80 -2.79 -4.17 4.39
CA TYR A 80 -2.21 -3.11 3.58
C TYR A 80 -0.74 -2.95 3.95
N TYR A 81 0.07 -2.69 2.95
CA TYR A 81 1.50 -2.46 3.10
C TYR A 81 1.88 -1.15 2.40
N CYS A 82 2.75 -0.38 3.05
CA CYS A 82 3.35 0.81 2.46
C CYS A 82 4.84 0.80 2.73
N VAL A 83 5.65 1.07 1.72
CA VAL A 83 7.08 1.34 1.88
C VAL A 83 7.38 2.74 1.37
N LEU A 84 8.16 3.48 2.15
CA LEU A 84 8.70 4.78 1.80
C LEU A 84 10.21 4.64 1.61
N VAL A 85 10.73 5.16 0.50
CA VAL A 85 12.17 5.15 0.20
C VAL A 85 12.64 6.56 -0.05
N LEU A 86 13.60 7.01 0.75
CA LEU A 86 14.24 8.32 0.61
C LEU A 86 15.68 8.14 0.14
N VAL A 87 16.00 8.69 -1.03
CA VAL A 87 17.38 8.76 -1.53
C VAL A 87 17.91 10.18 -1.41
N ARG A 88 19.16 10.35 -1.01
CA ARG A 88 19.83 11.65 -0.95
C ARG A 88 20.28 12.11 -2.33
N HIS A 89 20.58 11.16 -3.20
CA HIS A 89 20.90 11.34 -4.61
C HIS A 89 20.60 10.03 -5.36
N ALA A 90 20.68 10.06 -6.68
CA ALA A 90 20.28 8.91 -7.51
C ALA A 90 21.08 7.64 -7.24
N ASP A 91 22.33 7.77 -6.86
CA ASP A 91 23.24 6.65 -6.60
C ASP A 91 23.49 6.45 -5.09
N ASP A 92 22.58 6.88 -4.25
CA ASP A 92 22.69 6.73 -2.80
C ASP A 92 22.84 5.27 -2.42
N PRO A 93 23.98 4.88 -1.81
CA PRO A 93 24.22 3.48 -1.46
C PRO A 93 23.44 3.02 -0.23
N GLN A 94 22.86 3.95 0.52
CA GLN A 94 22.15 3.66 1.76
C GLN A 94 20.86 4.49 1.87
N PRO A 95 19.86 4.18 1.03
CA PRO A 95 18.56 4.85 1.15
C PRO A 95 17.93 4.64 2.52
N LEU A 96 17.15 5.61 2.98
CA LEU A 96 16.27 5.39 4.13
C LEU A 96 15.03 4.64 3.65
N ILE A 97 14.74 3.53 4.31
CA ILE A 97 13.58 2.68 4.00
C ILE A 97 12.71 2.58 5.24
N ALA A 98 11.45 2.92 5.10
CA ALA A 98 10.48 2.83 6.19
C ALA A 98 9.23 2.11 5.72
N GLU A 99 8.73 1.19 6.53
CA GLU A 99 7.60 0.33 6.19
C GLU A 99 6.48 0.50 7.20
N GLY A 100 5.25 0.28 6.74
CA GLY A 100 4.09 0.23 7.62
C GLY A 100 3.10 -0.81 7.11
N GLU A 101 2.49 -1.53 8.04
CA GLU A 101 1.47 -2.53 7.75
C GLU A 101 0.20 -2.23 8.55
N TRP A 102 -0.93 -2.53 7.95
CA TRP A 102 -2.23 -2.41 8.60
C TRP A 102 -3.01 -3.70 8.38
N HIS A 103 -3.11 -4.51 9.43
CA HIS A 103 -3.69 -5.84 9.36
C HIS A 103 -5.21 -5.82 9.49
N GLY A 104 -5.85 -6.71 8.75
CA GLY A 104 -7.30 -6.90 8.76
C GLY A 104 -7.69 -8.16 8.01
N GLU A 105 -8.90 -8.18 7.51
CA GLU A 105 -9.46 -9.31 6.78
C GLU A 105 -10.25 -8.83 5.57
N ILE A 106 -10.31 -9.67 4.53
CA ILE A 106 -11.17 -9.41 3.38
C ILE A 106 -12.60 -9.85 3.74
N ALA A 107 -13.53 -8.93 3.72
CA ALA A 107 -14.94 -9.19 3.98
C ALA A 107 -15.59 -9.96 2.83
N HIS A 108 -16.78 -10.50 3.09
CA HIS A 108 -17.56 -11.23 2.07
C HIS A 108 -18.33 -10.31 1.13
N GLU A 109 -18.49 -9.05 1.50
CA GLU A 109 -19.23 -8.04 0.74
C GLU A 109 -18.63 -6.66 0.99
N GLU A 110 -18.91 -5.72 0.10
CA GLU A 110 -18.49 -4.33 0.25
C GLU A 110 -19.45 -3.59 1.14
N ARG A 111 -18.92 -2.71 2.02
CA ARG A 111 -19.69 -1.77 2.85
C ARG A 111 -18.94 -0.46 3.03
N GLY A 112 -19.70 0.62 3.17
CA GLY A 112 -19.17 1.95 3.35
C GLY A 112 -18.99 2.69 2.02
N ALA A 113 -19.01 4.01 2.09
CA ALA A 113 -18.89 4.87 0.91
C ALA A 113 -17.62 5.71 0.91
N GLY A 114 -16.83 5.66 1.99
CA GLY A 114 -15.59 6.42 2.12
C GLY A 114 -14.38 5.65 1.62
N GLY A 115 -13.24 6.34 1.62
CA GLY A 115 -11.97 5.74 1.25
C GLY A 115 -11.80 5.52 -0.26
N PHE A 116 -10.83 4.68 -0.60
CA PHE A 116 -10.49 4.34 -1.97
C PHE A 116 -9.95 2.90 -2.00
N GLY A 117 -9.69 2.40 -3.21
CA GLY A 117 -9.13 1.05 -3.38
C GLY A 117 -10.03 -0.02 -2.77
N TYR A 118 -9.46 -0.84 -1.89
CA TYR A 118 -10.14 -1.98 -1.28
C TYR A 118 -10.81 -1.64 0.07
N ASP A 119 -10.86 -0.38 0.46
CA ASP A 119 -11.42 0.04 1.74
C ASP A 119 -12.85 -0.47 2.00
N PRO A 120 -13.75 -0.56 1.00
CA PRO A 120 -15.10 -1.09 1.24
C PRO A 120 -15.16 -2.56 1.67
N MET A 121 -14.09 -3.32 1.50
CA MET A 121 -14.06 -4.74 1.83
C MET A 121 -12.91 -5.10 2.79
N PHE A 122 -12.19 -4.12 3.28
CA PHE A 122 -11.14 -4.32 4.27
C PHE A 122 -11.72 -4.20 5.68
N TRP A 123 -11.95 -5.34 6.30
CA TRP A 123 -12.56 -5.47 7.61
C TRP A 123 -11.50 -5.37 8.71
N LEU A 124 -11.80 -4.57 9.73
CA LEU A 124 -10.92 -4.34 10.88
C LEU A 124 -11.57 -4.98 12.10
N PRO A 125 -11.17 -6.23 12.46
CA PRO A 125 -11.80 -6.94 13.59
C PRO A 125 -11.73 -6.17 14.91
N GLU A 126 -10.62 -5.49 15.17
CA GLU A 126 -10.42 -4.72 16.39
C GLU A 126 -11.38 -3.54 16.54
N LEU A 127 -11.81 -2.97 15.42
CA LEU A 127 -12.71 -1.82 15.39
C LEU A 127 -14.15 -2.19 15.06
N GLY A 128 -14.39 -3.41 14.57
CA GLY A 128 -15.72 -3.86 14.15
C GLY A 128 -16.28 -3.06 12.98
N ARG A 129 -15.42 -2.55 12.10
CA ARG A 129 -15.82 -1.72 10.95
C ARG A 129 -14.95 -2.02 9.72
N MET A 130 -15.46 -1.69 8.54
CA MET A 130 -14.64 -1.61 7.32
C MET A 130 -13.76 -0.37 7.37
N SER A 131 -12.61 -0.40 6.70
CA SER A 131 -11.77 0.80 6.62
C SER A 131 -12.47 1.95 5.90
N ALA A 132 -13.37 1.66 4.96
CA ALA A 132 -14.21 2.67 4.29
C ALA A 132 -15.17 3.40 5.24
N GLU A 133 -15.44 2.84 6.41
CA GLU A 133 -16.33 3.44 7.42
C GLU A 133 -15.58 4.32 8.43
N LEU A 134 -14.26 4.38 8.34
CA LEU A 134 -13.45 5.24 9.19
C LEU A 134 -13.43 6.67 8.66
N SER A 135 -13.32 7.65 9.56
CA SER A 135 -13.03 9.03 9.17
C SER A 135 -11.60 9.15 8.66
N HIS A 136 -11.33 10.25 7.96
CA HIS A 136 -9.97 10.56 7.49
C HIS A 136 -8.98 10.63 8.68
N ASP A 137 -9.38 11.24 9.78
CA ASP A 137 -8.54 11.35 10.98
C ASP A 137 -8.28 9.99 11.62
N GLU A 138 -9.28 9.12 11.70
CA GLU A 138 -9.10 7.76 12.21
C GLU A 138 -8.11 6.96 11.36
N LYS A 139 -8.24 7.01 10.02
CA LYS A 139 -7.30 6.37 9.12
C LYS A 139 -5.88 6.91 9.29
N GLY A 140 -5.74 8.21 9.52
CA GLY A 140 -4.46 8.86 9.77
C GLY A 140 -3.74 8.37 11.03
N GLN A 141 -4.44 7.69 11.94
CA GLN A 141 -3.84 7.11 13.14
C GLN A 141 -3.39 5.66 12.94
N PHE A 142 -4.08 4.90 12.10
CA PHE A 142 -3.93 3.45 12.02
C PHE A 142 -3.38 2.94 10.69
N SER A 143 -3.49 3.72 9.61
CA SER A 143 -3.19 3.23 8.26
C SER A 143 -1.72 2.81 8.09
N HIS A 144 -1.49 1.96 7.10
CA HIS A 144 -0.16 1.52 6.68
C HIS A 144 0.75 2.70 6.34
N ARG A 145 0.20 3.69 5.62
CA ARG A 145 0.94 4.91 5.22
C ARG A 145 1.31 5.76 6.45
N ALA A 146 0.38 5.93 7.39
CA ALA A 146 0.65 6.66 8.63
C ALA A 146 1.77 6.01 9.43
N ARG A 147 1.75 4.68 9.52
CA ARG A 147 2.79 3.92 10.23
C ARG A 147 4.15 4.00 9.55
N ALA A 148 4.18 3.90 8.22
CA ALA A 148 5.42 4.05 7.46
C ALA A 148 6.01 5.44 7.63
N LEU A 149 5.18 6.48 7.56
CA LEU A 149 5.62 7.87 7.74
C LEU A 149 6.17 8.12 9.14
N LYS A 150 5.52 7.59 10.16
CA LYS A 150 6.02 7.68 11.54
C LYS A 150 7.41 7.07 11.68
N THR A 151 7.60 5.88 11.12
CA THR A 151 8.90 5.20 11.12
C THR A 151 9.95 6.01 10.36
N LEU A 152 9.60 6.58 9.22
CA LEU A 152 10.51 7.43 8.44
C LEU A 152 10.97 8.65 9.26
N LEU A 153 10.04 9.32 9.93
CA LEU A 153 10.35 10.49 10.75
C LEU A 153 11.28 10.13 11.92
N GLU A 154 11.07 8.97 12.55
CA GLU A 154 11.97 8.47 13.60
C GLU A 154 13.39 8.23 13.07
N LYS A 155 13.51 7.60 11.90
CA LYS A 155 14.81 7.36 11.25
C LYS A 155 15.51 8.65 10.88
N LEU A 156 14.79 9.64 10.41
CA LEU A 156 15.35 10.95 10.07
C LEU A 156 15.90 11.67 11.31
N LYS A 157 15.23 11.57 12.46
CA LYS A 157 15.71 12.15 13.73
C LYS A 157 17.03 11.54 14.19
N LEU A 158 17.23 10.25 13.93
CA LEU A 158 18.47 9.56 14.32
C LEU A 158 19.67 9.93 13.44
N LYS A 159 19.44 10.58 12.29
CA LYS A 159 20.47 10.93 11.31
C LYS A 159 20.93 12.39 11.40
N VAL A 160 20.32 13.16 12.28
CA VAL A 160 20.65 14.59 12.46
C VAL A 160 21.71 14.77 13.55
#